data_9d96fb7e01f5dbe0cb5d83c380afbd38
#
_entry.id   9d96fb7e01f5dbe0cb5d83c380afbd38
#
_cell.length_a   1.000
_cell.length_b   1.000
_cell.length_c   1.000
_cell.angle_alpha   90.00
_cell.angle_beta   90.00
_cell.angle_gamma   90.00
#
_symmetry.space_group_name_H-M   'P 1'
#
loop_
_entity.id
_entity.type
_entity.pdbx_description
1 polymer ?
#
loop_
_entity_poly.entity_id
_entity_poly.type
_entity_poly.pdbx_seq_one_letter_code
_entity_poly.pdbx_strand_id
1 'polypeptide(L)'
;MAKHKGRAWHSRLLAAALGVTALAAATSVWTAQAGTADGKQSPAPISSPSASHHDDDRPATEKVAEDIAHASDQGARGVNITIDDGPDPTWTPQVLQLLKDKGVKATFCMVGTQAQAYPNLVKDVVAAGHRLCNHTVSHDVTMDKKSEAYQTKEILDAERMITKASGGVRPQYYRAPGGAFTPFSRKLAASHGMRPLGWNVDTKDFEHPGVDAIVATVKSEISNGPTVLFHDAGGERSQTLAALGQVLPWLREQGYSFGFPVR
;
A
#
# COMPACT_ATOMS: atom_id res chain seq x y z
N MET A 1 -58.40 16.02 -0.40
CA MET A 1 -58.02 17.31 0.26
C MET A 1 -57.49 17.01 1.64
N ALA A 2 -56.17 17.02 1.85
CA ALA A 2 -55.54 16.99 3.19
C ALA A 2 -54.28 17.81 3.13
N LYS A 3 -54.22 18.86 3.96
CA LYS A 3 -53.19 19.92 3.99
C LYS A 3 -51.98 19.44 4.80
N HIS A 4 -50.80 19.49 4.21
CA HIS A 4 -49.51 19.36 4.93
C HIS A 4 -49.18 20.61 5.72
N LYS A 5 -48.90 20.46 7.01
CA LYS A 5 -48.32 21.50 7.89
C LYS A 5 -46.81 21.29 7.96
N GLY A 6 -46.05 22.25 7.46
CA GLY A 6 -44.59 22.31 7.62
C GLY A 6 -44.22 22.70 9.05
N ARG A 7 -43.16 22.08 9.58
CA ARG A 7 -42.46 22.46 10.82
C ARG A 7 -41.12 23.06 10.48
N ALA A 8 -40.96 24.34 10.75
CA ALA A 8 -39.69 25.06 10.69
C ALA A 8 -38.84 24.69 11.92
N TRP A 9 -37.59 24.36 11.69
CA TRP A 9 -36.58 24.22 12.75
C TRP A 9 -35.69 25.43 12.76
N HIS A 10 -35.65 26.08 13.95
CA HIS A 10 -34.84 27.25 14.22
C HIS A 10 -33.39 26.82 14.54
N SER A 11 -32.47 27.38 13.78
CA SER A 11 -31.02 27.29 14.03
C SER A 11 -30.68 28.16 15.26
N ARG A 12 -30.01 27.58 16.25
CA ARG A 12 -29.37 28.34 17.35
C ARG A 12 -27.88 28.40 17.09
N LEU A 13 -27.38 29.59 16.78
CA LEU A 13 -25.97 29.93 16.76
C LEU A 13 -25.49 30.08 18.22
N LEU A 14 -24.46 29.32 18.59
CA LEU A 14 -23.68 29.53 19.81
C LEU A 14 -22.32 30.08 19.39
N ALA A 15 -22.07 31.33 19.76
CA ALA A 15 -20.78 32.00 19.68
C ALA A 15 -19.90 31.52 20.86
N ALA A 16 -18.70 31.04 20.58
CA ALA A 16 -17.69 30.78 21.60
C ALA A 16 -16.54 31.79 21.44
N ALA A 17 -16.21 32.41 22.55
CA ALA A 17 -15.26 33.51 22.68
C ALA A 17 -13.80 33.05 22.57
N LEU A 18 -12.98 33.88 21.92
CA LEU A 18 -11.53 33.81 21.82
C LEU A 18 -10.88 34.17 23.17
N GLY A 19 -10.12 33.21 23.72
CA GLY A 19 -9.16 33.45 24.79
C GLY A 19 -7.74 33.56 24.23
N VAL A 20 -7.16 34.74 24.24
CA VAL A 20 -5.75 34.99 23.88
C VAL A 20 -4.90 34.81 25.14
N THR A 21 -4.02 33.86 25.18
CA THR A 21 -2.94 33.76 26.18
C THR A 21 -1.61 34.10 25.53
N ALA A 22 -1.03 35.21 26.01
CA ALA A 22 0.31 35.67 25.65
C ALA A 22 1.38 34.82 26.36
N LEU A 23 2.31 34.21 25.61
CA LEU A 23 3.52 33.65 26.16
C LEU A 23 4.67 34.66 26.04
N ALA A 24 5.29 35.01 27.17
CA ALA A 24 6.47 35.84 27.26
C ALA A 24 7.72 35.07 26.79
N ALA A 25 8.48 35.68 25.88
CA ALA A 25 9.79 35.16 25.45
C ALA A 25 10.88 35.67 26.44
N ALA A 26 11.60 34.75 27.03
CA ALA A 26 12.79 35.07 27.80
C ALA A 26 14.03 35.02 26.87
N THR A 27 14.62 36.19 26.67
CA THR A 27 15.92 36.35 25.96
C THR A 27 17.09 36.17 26.91
N SER A 28 17.88 35.13 26.72
CA SER A 28 19.14 34.93 27.42
C SER A 28 20.25 35.59 26.62
N VAL A 29 20.84 36.64 27.20
CA VAL A 29 22.04 37.33 26.69
C VAL A 29 23.29 36.54 27.11
N TRP A 30 24.06 36.05 26.16
CA TRP A 30 25.42 35.54 26.43
C TRP A 30 26.46 36.62 26.11
N THR A 31 27.21 37.06 27.11
CA THR A 31 28.34 37.96 26.98
C THR A 31 29.57 37.18 26.49
N ALA A 32 30.13 37.62 25.37
CA ALA A 32 31.38 37.11 24.86
C ALA A 32 32.56 37.78 25.61
N GLN A 33 33.46 36.97 26.14
CA GLN A 33 34.73 37.42 26.75
C GLN A 33 35.83 37.25 25.71
N ALA A 34 36.47 38.33 25.33
CA ALA A 34 37.61 38.35 24.41
C ALA A 34 38.90 37.96 25.19
N GLY A 35 39.52 36.88 24.77
CA GLY A 35 40.86 36.47 25.16
C GLY A 35 41.80 36.58 23.95
N THR A 36 42.81 37.47 24.07
CA THR A 36 43.90 37.62 23.12
C THR A 36 44.96 36.56 23.37
N ALA A 37 45.35 35.80 22.35
CA ALA A 37 46.65 35.14 22.30
C ALA A 37 47.09 34.91 20.85
N ASP A 38 48.24 35.48 20.56
CA ASP A 38 49.03 35.36 19.32
C ASP A 38 49.51 33.92 19.09
N GLY A 39 49.46 33.44 17.86
CA GLY A 39 50.04 32.14 17.49
C GLY A 39 49.82 31.82 16.01
N LYS A 40 50.74 32.25 15.14
CA LYS A 40 50.80 31.85 13.73
C LYS A 40 51.01 30.34 13.62
N GLN A 41 49.97 29.62 13.13
CA GLN A 41 50.13 28.31 12.51
C GLN A 41 49.37 28.28 11.20
N SER A 42 50.08 27.95 10.11
CA SER A 42 49.49 27.70 8.78
C SER A 42 48.48 26.57 8.82
N PRO A 43 47.32 26.68 8.17
CA PRO A 43 46.37 25.59 8.10
C PRO A 43 46.88 24.49 7.14
N ALA A 44 46.93 23.27 7.63
CA ALA A 44 47.06 22.07 6.83
C ALA A 44 45.80 21.90 5.92
N PRO A 45 45.91 21.26 4.76
CA PRO A 45 44.76 21.07 3.85
C PRO A 45 43.69 20.22 4.53
N ILE A 46 42.49 20.77 4.59
CA ILE A 46 41.28 20.06 5.04
C ILE A 46 40.96 18.99 4.00
N SER A 47 41.26 17.73 4.32
CA SER A 47 40.77 16.59 3.57
C SER A 47 39.24 16.58 3.69
N SER A 48 38.55 16.82 2.60
CA SER A 48 37.11 16.62 2.50
C SER A 48 36.77 15.19 2.96
N PRO A 49 35.76 15.00 3.82
CA PRO A 49 35.30 13.66 4.12
C PRO A 49 34.78 13.03 2.81
N SER A 50 35.51 12.02 2.37
CA SER A 50 35.05 11.12 1.31
C SER A 50 33.66 10.62 1.75
N ALA A 51 32.63 10.92 0.95
CA ALA A 51 31.33 10.33 1.15
C ALA A 51 31.52 8.81 1.09
N SER A 52 31.53 8.20 2.25
CA SER A 52 31.41 6.75 2.33
C SER A 52 30.07 6.40 1.68
N HIS A 53 30.13 5.88 0.47
CA HIS A 53 29.06 5.05 -0.04
C HIS A 53 28.87 3.95 1.01
N HIS A 54 27.77 4.02 1.76
CA HIS A 54 27.24 2.86 2.42
C HIS A 54 26.87 1.91 1.27
N ASP A 55 27.77 1.02 0.91
CA ASP A 55 27.43 -0.18 0.19
C ASP A 55 26.32 -0.85 1.00
N ASP A 56 25.16 -0.92 0.36
CA ASP A 56 23.96 -1.53 0.90
C ASP A 56 24.28 -3.02 1.13
N ASP A 57 24.64 -3.40 2.36
CA ASP A 57 24.91 -4.78 2.81
C ASP A 57 23.64 -5.65 2.73
N ARG A 58 22.82 -5.34 1.73
CA ARG A 58 21.58 -6.02 1.43
C ARG A 58 21.89 -7.35 0.74
N PRO A 59 21.46 -8.50 1.30
CA PRO A 59 21.65 -9.77 0.63
C PRO A 59 21.14 -9.69 -0.81
N ALA A 60 21.90 -10.23 -1.75
CA ALA A 60 21.52 -10.25 -3.17
C ALA A 60 20.08 -10.74 -3.30
N THR A 61 19.20 -9.88 -3.80
CA THR A 61 17.80 -10.25 -4.00
C THR A 61 17.71 -11.24 -5.13
N GLU A 62 16.93 -12.30 -4.94
CA GLU A 62 16.60 -13.23 -6.00
C GLU A 62 16.01 -12.46 -7.18
N LYS A 63 16.65 -12.54 -8.34
CA LYS A 63 16.14 -11.91 -9.55
C LYS A 63 14.88 -12.64 -9.99
N VAL A 64 13.81 -11.90 -10.14
CA VAL A 64 12.54 -12.42 -10.69
C VAL A 64 12.35 -11.91 -12.12
N ALA A 65 11.44 -12.54 -12.87
CA ALA A 65 11.17 -12.12 -14.23
C ALA A 65 10.48 -10.75 -14.30
N GLU A 66 10.67 -10.01 -15.40
CA GLU A 66 10.17 -8.65 -15.62
C GLU A 66 8.77 -8.63 -16.25
N ASP A 67 8.31 -9.75 -16.80
CA ASP A 67 6.98 -9.88 -17.35
C ASP A 67 5.92 -9.87 -16.24
N ILE A 68 4.71 -9.39 -16.57
CA ILE A 68 3.61 -9.27 -15.61
C ILE A 68 3.04 -10.67 -15.34
N ALA A 69 3.11 -11.09 -14.09
CA ALA A 69 2.54 -12.36 -13.64
C ALA A 69 1.02 -12.28 -13.55
N HIS A 70 0.37 -13.34 -14.02
CA HIS A 70 -1.08 -13.55 -13.89
C HIS A 70 -1.41 -14.95 -13.39
N ALA A 71 -0.49 -15.92 -13.58
CA ALA A 71 -0.70 -17.33 -13.25
C ALA A 71 -0.65 -17.59 -11.73
N SER A 72 -1.25 -18.72 -11.31
CA SER A 72 -1.22 -19.19 -9.93
C SER A 72 -0.17 -20.28 -9.74
N ASP A 73 0.45 -20.33 -8.56
CA ASP A 73 1.34 -21.40 -8.12
C ASP A 73 0.62 -22.74 -7.91
N GLN A 74 -0.72 -22.73 -7.91
CA GLN A 74 -1.58 -23.93 -7.83
C GLN A 74 -1.93 -24.52 -9.21
N GLY A 75 -1.29 -24.03 -10.28
CA GLY A 75 -1.52 -24.54 -11.64
C GLY A 75 -2.88 -24.14 -12.23
N ALA A 76 -3.38 -24.93 -13.18
CA ALA A 76 -4.53 -24.58 -14.03
C ALA A 76 -5.86 -24.35 -13.28
N ARG A 77 -6.01 -24.92 -12.10
CA ARG A 77 -7.19 -24.71 -11.21
C ARG A 77 -6.85 -23.83 -10.02
N GLY A 78 -5.69 -23.17 -10.04
CA GLY A 78 -5.31 -22.19 -9.03
C GLY A 78 -6.12 -20.91 -9.15
N VAL A 79 -6.33 -20.20 -8.02
CA VAL A 79 -6.85 -18.85 -7.98
C VAL A 79 -6.10 -18.03 -6.94
N ASN A 80 -5.75 -16.81 -7.32
CA ASN A 80 -5.04 -15.85 -6.48
C ASN A 80 -6.00 -14.74 -6.08
N ILE A 81 -6.24 -14.57 -4.80
CA ILE A 81 -6.95 -13.40 -4.27
C ILE A 81 -5.92 -12.31 -4.00
N THR A 82 -6.12 -11.14 -4.59
CA THR A 82 -5.27 -9.97 -4.40
C THR A 82 -6.09 -8.79 -3.89
N ILE A 83 -5.53 -8.06 -2.91
CA ILE A 83 -6.20 -7.00 -2.17
C ILE A 83 -5.31 -5.76 -2.24
N ASP A 84 -5.81 -4.68 -2.82
CA ASP A 84 -5.05 -3.46 -3.08
C ASP A 84 -5.41 -2.31 -2.13
N ASP A 85 -4.56 -1.27 -2.11
CA ASP A 85 -4.69 0.04 -1.49
C ASP A 85 -4.43 0.12 0.02
N GLY A 86 -4.57 -0.97 0.75
CA GLY A 86 -4.42 -1.01 2.20
C GLY A 86 -2.98 -0.75 2.72
N PRO A 87 -2.80 -0.89 4.04
CA PRO A 87 -3.82 -1.27 5.01
C PRO A 87 -4.74 -0.11 5.43
N ASP A 88 -5.98 -0.43 5.76
CA ASP A 88 -6.97 0.49 6.33
C ASP A 88 -7.41 0.00 7.72
N PRO A 89 -7.52 0.88 8.75
CA PRO A 89 -7.82 0.46 10.12
C PRO A 89 -9.24 -0.10 10.29
N THR A 90 -10.16 0.21 9.38
CA THR A 90 -11.54 -0.28 9.42
C THR A 90 -11.69 -1.58 8.66
N TRP A 91 -11.11 -1.68 7.46
CA TRP A 91 -11.43 -2.74 6.51
C TRP A 91 -10.42 -3.88 6.51
N THR A 92 -9.12 -3.60 6.60
CA THR A 92 -8.10 -4.66 6.60
C THR A 92 -8.31 -5.71 7.70
N PRO A 93 -8.64 -5.35 8.96
CA PRO A 93 -8.90 -6.36 9.99
C PRO A 93 -10.11 -7.26 9.66
N GLN A 94 -11.15 -6.71 9.05
CA GLN A 94 -12.34 -7.46 8.67
C GLN A 94 -12.06 -8.42 7.50
N VAL A 95 -11.27 -7.96 6.51
CA VAL A 95 -10.80 -8.82 5.40
C VAL A 95 -9.93 -9.95 5.93
N LEU A 96 -8.99 -9.67 6.84
CA LEU A 96 -8.14 -10.69 7.47
C LEU A 96 -8.95 -11.74 8.23
N GLN A 97 -9.96 -11.30 9.01
CA GLN A 97 -10.85 -12.22 9.74
C GLN A 97 -11.64 -13.09 8.75
N LEU A 98 -12.21 -12.51 7.69
CA LEU A 98 -12.94 -13.27 6.67
C LEU A 98 -12.05 -14.30 5.98
N LEU A 99 -10.84 -13.90 5.55
CA LEU A 99 -9.89 -14.81 4.90
C LEU A 99 -9.49 -15.96 5.84
N LYS A 100 -9.29 -15.67 7.13
CA LYS A 100 -9.02 -16.67 8.16
C LYS A 100 -10.18 -17.65 8.29
N ASP A 101 -11.42 -17.16 8.41
CA ASP A 101 -12.62 -17.99 8.57
C ASP A 101 -12.87 -18.89 7.35
N LYS A 102 -12.48 -18.41 6.16
CA LYS A 102 -12.56 -19.18 4.92
C LYS A 102 -11.32 -20.05 4.64
N GLY A 103 -10.26 -19.96 5.46
CA GLY A 103 -9.02 -20.70 5.25
C GLY A 103 -8.31 -20.32 3.95
N VAL A 104 -8.34 -19.04 3.56
CA VAL A 104 -7.76 -18.53 2.32
C VAL A 104 -6.60 -17.60 2.63
N LYS A 105 -5.52 -17.72 1.85
CA LYS A 105 -4.42 -16.74 1.85
C LYS A 105 -4.53 -15.84 0.62
N ALA A 106 -4.06 -14.60 0.77
CA ALA A 106 -4.13 -13.58 -0.27
C ALA A 106 -2.80 -12.83 -0.40
N THR A 107 -2.66 -12.05 -1.46
CA THR A 107 -1.57 -11.09 -1.65
C THR A 107 -2.13 -9.69 -1.43
N PHE A 108 -1.50 -8.92 -0.51
CA PHE A 108 -1.89 -7.55 -0.21
C PHE A 108 -0.91 -6.58 -0.88
N CYS A 109 -1.39 -5.82 -1.87
CA CYS A 109 -0.63 -4.76 -2.55
C CYS A 109 -0.84 -3.44 -1.80
N MET A 110 0.12 -3.12 -0.94
CA MET A 110 0.01 -2.03 0.02
C MET A 110 0.56 -0.72 -0.53
N VAL A 111 -0.14 0.37 -0.29
CA VAL A 111 0.35 1.74 -0.50
C VAL A 111 1.32 2.08 0.64
N GLY A 112 2.51 2.58 0.28
CA GLY A 112 3.60 2.82 1.24
C GLY A 112 3.22 3.76 2.37
N THR A 113 2.49 4.84 2.09
CA THR A 113 2.00 5.77 3.12
C THR A 113 1.02 5.11 4.08
N GLN A 114 0.16 4.21 3.61
CA GLN A 114 -0.76 3.46 4.46
C GLN A 114 -0.02 2.43 5.32
N ALA A 115 0.95 1.71 4.73
CA ALA A 115 1.80 0.79 5.48
C ALA A 115 2.57 1.50 6.60
N GLN A 116 3.07 2.71 6.34
CA GLN A 116 3.76 3.52 7.34
C GLN A 116 2.81 4.02 8.44
N ALA A 117 1.58 4.38 8.08
CA ALA A 117 0.58 4.87 9.04
C ALA A 117 0.06 3.74 9.96
N TYR A 118 -0.05 2.51 9.45
CA TYR A 118 -0.63 1.37 10.15
C TYR A 118 0.30 0.14 10.21
N PRO A 119 1.51 0.26 10.77
CA PRO A 119 2.52 -0.82 10.70
C PRO A 119 2.08 -2.10 11.43
N ASN A 120 1.22 -2.01 12.44
CA ASN A 120 0.70 -3.20 13.12
C ASN A 120 -0.19 -4.03 12.19
N LEU A 121 -1.00 -3.41 11.35
CA LEU A 121 -1.81 -4.12 10.36
C LEU A 121 -0.95 -4.84 9.32
N VAL A 122 0.18 -4.24 8.91
CA VAL A 122 1.14 -4.91 8.02
C VAL A 122 1.72 -6.17 8.68
N LYS A 123 2.06 -6.09 9.97
CA LYS A 123 2.52 -7.27 10.75
C LYS A 123 1.44 -8.33 10.88
N ASP A 124 0.18 -7.92 11.08
CA ASP A 124 -0.95 -8.85 11.19
C ASP A 124 -1.17 -9.59 9.86
N VAL A 125 -1.06 -8.90 8.71
CA VAL A 125 -1.10 -9.51 7.38
C VAL A 125 -0.01 -10.57 7.23
N VAL A 126 1.23 -10.24 7.62
CA VAL A 126 2.37 -11.18 7.56
C VAL A 126 2.17 -12.37 8.51
N ALA A 127 1.79 -12.08 9.77
CA ALA A 127 1.57 -13.11 10.78
C ALA A 127 0.44 -14.09 10.39
N ALA A 128 -0.56 -13.58 9.67
CA ALA A 128 -1.64 -14.41 9.11
C ALA A 128 -1.18 -15.23 7.89
N GLY A 129 0.06 -15.12 7.41
CA GLY A 129 0.62 -15.91 6.30
C GLY A 129 0.22 -15.42 4.91
N HIS A 130 -0.18 -14.17 4.78
CA HIS A 130 -0.40 -13.51 3.49
C HIS A 130 0.91 -12.99 2.90
N ARG A 131 0.94 -12.76 1.59
CA ARG A 131 2.10 -12.17 0.89
C ARG A 131 1.96 -10.66 0.75
N LEU A 132 3.10 -9.97 0.77
CA LEU A 132 3.17 -8.53 0.57
C LEU A 132 3.49 -8.20 -0.88
N CYS A 133 2.87 -7.14 -1.38
CA CYS A 133 3.07 -6.56 -2.69
C CYS A 133 3.19 -5.03 -2.52
N ASN A 134 4.07 -4.42 -3.30
CA ASN A 134 4.32 -2.98 -3.32
C ASN A 134 3.33 -2.31 -4.29
N HIS A 135 2.59 -1.32 -3.81
CA HIS A 135 1.64 -0.55 -4.60
C HIS A 135 1.99 0.94 -4.67
N THR A 136 3.30 1.25 -4.70
CA THR A 136 3.90 2.59 -4.70
C THR A 136 3.71 3.37 -3.40
N VAL A 137 4.30 4.58 -3.32
CA VAL A 137 4.18 5.43 -2.13
C VAL A 137 2.82 6.09 -2.05
N SER A 138 2.34 6.65 -3.17
CA SER A 138 1.21 7.60 -3.21
C SER A 138 0.03 7.15 -4.04
N HIS A 139 0.10 5.97 -4.67
CA HIS A 139 -0.94 5.45 -5.57
C HIS A 139 -1.21 6.38 -6.78
N ASP A 140 -0.15 6.91 -7.42
CA ASP A 140 -0.31 7.74 -8.63
C ASP A 140 -0.64 6.88 -9.85
N VAL A 141 -1.90 6.87 -10.28
CA VAL A 141 -2.39 6.13 -11.46
C VAL A 141 -1.86 6.67 -12.80
N THR A 142 -1.15 7.80 -12.77
CA THR A 142 -0.52 8.40 -13.96
C THR A 142 1.00 8.24 -13.96
N MET A 143 1.51 7.36 -13.13
CA MET A 143 2.93 7.16 -12.92
C MET A 143 3.68 6.71 -14.19
N ASP A 144 2.99 6.05 -15.14
CA ASP A 144 3.49 5.70 -16.46
C ASP A 144 3.92 6.93 -17.30
N LYS A 145 3.37 8.11 -17.02
CA LYS A 145 3.66 9.39 -17.66
C LYS A 145 4.71 10.22 -16.92
N LYS A 146 5.23 9.71 -15.82
CA LYS A 146 6.24 10.39 -15.00
C LYS A 146 7.65 9.95 -15.39
N SER A 147 8.63 10.76 -14.96
CA SER A 147 10.05 10.43 -15.18
C SER A 147 10.44 9.13 -14.46
N GLU A 148 11.48 8.47 -14.97
CA GLU A 148 12.05 7.28 -14.31
C GLU A 148 12.52 7.57 -12.90
N ALA A 149 13.04 8.78 -12.64
CA ALA A 149 13.42 9.19 -11.28
C ALA A 149 12.21 9.24 -10.32
N TYR A 150 11.06 9.71 -10.80
CA TYR A 150 9.81 9.69 -10.02
C TYR A 150 9.35 8.25 -9.78
N GLN A 151 9.31 7.41 -10.83
CA GLN A 151 8.94 6.00 -10.72
C GLN A 151 9.87 5.25 -9.74
N THR A 152 11.18 5.52 -9.79
CA THR A 152 12.17 4.96 -8.86
C THR A 152 11.81 5.30 -7.42
N LYS A 153 11.53 6.58 -7.15
CA LYS A 153 11.19 7.04 -5.82
C LYS A 153 9.90 6.38 -5.31
N GLU A 154 8.85 6.35 -6.13
CA GLU A 154 7.57 5.72 -5.78
C GLU A 154 7.71 4.23 -5.46
N ILE A 155 8.54 3.50 -6.20
CA ILE A 155 8.70 2.05 -6.00
C ILE A 155 9.64 1.76 -4.81
N LEU A 156 10.84 2.37 -4.77
CA LEU A 156 11.83 2.01 -3.78
C LEU A 156 11.53 2.57 -2.39
N ASP A 157 10.93 3.77 -2.31
CA ASP A 157 10.51 4.32 -1.02
C ASP A 157 9.37 3.47 -0.43
N ALA A 158 8.40 3.05 -1.26
CA ALA A 158 7.33 2.15 -0.81
C ALA A 158 7.89 0.79 -0.35
N GLU A 159 8.85 0.20 -1.08
CA GLU A 159 9.52 -1.02 -0.65
C GLU A 159 10.11 -0.87 0.76
N ARG A 160 10.82 0.25 1.02
CA ARG A 160 11.39 0.52 2.34
C ARG A 160 10.31 0.72 3.42
N MET A 161 9.24 1.47 3.11
CA MET A 161 8.13 1.71 4.03
C MET A 161 7.45 0.40 4.42
N ILE A 162 7.09 -0.44 3.46
CA ILE A 162 6.42 -1.73 3.68
C ILE A 162 7.35 -2.69 4.45
N THR A 163 8.62 -2.78 4.06
CA THR A 163 9.61 -3.65 4.74
C THR A 163 9.80 -3.23 6.19
N LYS A 164 9.88 -1.92 6.47
CA LYS A 164 9.98 -1.41 7.84
C LYS A 164 8.70 -1.70 8.63
N ALA A 165 7.54 -1.46 8.05
CA ALA A 165 6.25 -1.66 8.70
C ALA A 165 6.00 -3.13 9.05
N SER A 166 6.40 -4.06 8.18
CA SER A 166 6.28 -5.51 8.39
C SER A 166 7.24 -6.11 9.42
N GLY A 167 8.24 -5.34 9.87
CA GLY A 167 9.30 -5.86 10.74
C GLY A 167 10.42 -6.59 9.99
N GLY A 168 10.64 -6.23 8.71
CA GLY A 168 11.76 -6.75 7.90
C GLY A 168 11.33 -7.67 6.74
N VAL A 169 10.05 -8.02 6.63
CA VAL A 169 9.54 -8.83 5.50
C VAL A 169 9.38 -7.96 4.26
N ARG A 170 10.12 -8.29 3.20
CA ARG A 170 10.09 -7.54 1.95
C ARG A 170 8.85 -7.90 1.10
N PRO A 171 8.27 -6.94 0.34
CA PRO A 171 7.26 -7.25 -0.65
C PRO A 171 7.84 -8.17 -1.73
N GLN A 172 7.07 -9.17 -2.13
CA GLN A 172 7.45 -10.17 -3.13
C GLN A 172 6.97 -9.79 -4.54
N TYR A 173 6.04 -8.86 -4.62
CA TYR A 173 5.41 -8.40 -5.85
C TYR A 173 5.40 -6.88 -5.91
N TYR A 174 5.21 -6.37 -7.13
CA TYR A 174 4.95 -4.97 -7.42
C TYR A 174 3.75 -4.87 -8.34
N ARG A 175 2.76 -4.07 -7.97
CA ARG A 175 1.64 -3.72 -8.84
C ARG A 175 1.60 -2.21 -9.05
N ALA A 176 1.64 -1.79 -10.33
CA ALA A 176 1.49 -0.38 -10.65
C ALA A 176 0.04 0.06 -10.43
N PRO A 177 -0.22 1.19 -9.74
CA PRO A 177 -1.56 1.76 -9.60
C PRO A 177 -2.28 1.90 -10.93
N GLY A 178 -3.55 1.46 -11.00
CA GLY A 178 -4.31 1.47 -12.24
C GLY A 178 -3.73 0.67 -13.40
N GLY A 179 -2.76 -0.22 -13.13
CA GLY A 179 -2.05 -0.96 -14.19
C GLY A 179 -1.06 -0.12 -15.00
N ALA A 180 -0.64 1.05 -14.50
CA ALA A 180 0.26 1.98 -15.18
C ALA A 180 1.73 1.48 -15.20
N PHE A 181 1.95 0.26 -15.69
CA PHE A 181 3.28 -0.32 -15.84
C PHE A 181 4.05 0.32 -16.98
N THR A 182 5.34 0.55 -16.76
CA THR A 182 6.31 0.86 -17.84
C THR A 182 7.35 -0.26 -17.92
N PRO A 183 8.08 -0.40 -19.04
CA PRO A 183 9.24 -1.31 -19.10
C PRO A 183 10.25 -1.01 -17.98
N PHE A 184 10.48 0.29 -17.69
CA PHE A 184 11.37 0.72 -16.61
C PHE A 184 10.87 0.27 -15.22
N SER A 185 9.62 0.55 -14.87
CA SER A 185 9.08 0.20 -13.55
C SER A 185 9.08 -1.31 -13.29
N ARG A 186 8.78 -2.11 -14.32
CA ARG A 186 8.83 -3.58 -14.25
C ARG A 186 10.26 -4.10 -14.03
N LYS A 187 11.21 -3.61 -14.81
CA LYS A 187 12.63 -3.96 -14.68
C LYS A 187 13.18 -3.56 -13.31
N LEU A 188 12.87 -2.35 -12.84
CA LEU A 188 13.28 -1.88 -11.51
C LEU A 188 12.72 -2.78 -10.41
N ALA A 189 11.43 -3.05 -10.41
CA ALA A 189 10.79 -3.92 -9.42
C ALA A 189 11.41 -5.33 -9.42
N ALA A 190 11.59 -5.92 -10.61
CA ALA A 190 12.19 -7.25 -10.76
C ALA A 190 13.64 -7.32 -10.25
N SER A 191 14.44 -6.27 -10.49
CA SER A 191 15.81 -6.18 -9.98
C SER A 191 15.88 -6.11 -8.45
N HIS A 192 14.79 -5.71 -7.80
CA HIS A 192 14.60 -5.69 -6.35
C HIS A 192 13.91 -6.96 -5.81
N GLY A 193 13.69 -7.98 -6.65
CA GLY A 193 13.04 -9.23 -6.26
C GLY A 193 11.52 -9.14 -6.15
N MET A 194 10.91 -8.06 -6.64
CA MET A 194 9.47 -7.86 -6.67
C MET A 194 8.93 -8.21 -8.06
N ARG A 195 8.24 -9.35 -8.20
CA ARG A 195 7.62 -9.76 -9.45
C ARG A 195 6.51 -8.78 -9.85
N PRO A 196 6.52 -8.18 -11.07
CA PRO A 196 5.37 -7.43 -11.57
C PRO A 196 4.10 -8.29 -11.55
N LEU A 197 3.00 -7.77 -10.96
CA LEU A 197 1.76 -8.51 -10.72
C LEU A 197 0.57 -7.82 -11.36
N GLY A 198 -0.05 -8.45 -12.34
CA GLY A 198 -1.30 -8.02 -12.95
C GLY A 198 -2.54 -8.67 -12.31
N TRP A 199 -3.65 -8.60 -13.04
CA TRP A 199 -4.90 -9.27 -12.70
C TRP A 199 -5.62 -9.72 -13.98
N ASN A 200 -6.51 -10.69 -13.85
CA ASN A 200 -7.34 -11.21 -14.94
C ASN A 200 -8.82 -10.85 -14.76
N VAL A 201 -9.23 -10.69 -13.50
CA VAL A 201 -10.58 -10.34 -13.10
C VAL A 201 -10.53 -9.06 -12.30
N ASP A 202 -11.09 -7.99 -12.83
CA ASP A 202 -11.25 -6.70 -12.15
C ASP A 202 -12.67 -6.60 -11.62
N THR A 203 -12.84 -6.74 -10.34
CA THR A 203 -14.17 -6.77 -9.71
C THR A 203 -14.89 -5.43 -9.73
N LYS A 204 -14.18 -4.34 -9.97
CA LYS A 204 -14.69 -2.96 -9.88
C LYS A 204 -15.31 -2.61 -8.53
N ASP A 205 -14.93 -3.33 -7.48
CA ASP A 205 -15.47 -3.15 -6.14
C ASP A 205 -15.26 -1.73 -5.59
N PHE A 206 -14.21 -1.05 -6.04
CA PHE A 206 -13.92 0.33 -5.69
C PHE A 206 -14.95 1.34 -6.25
N GLU A 207 -15.73 0.97 -7.26
CA GLU A 207 -16.82 1.78 -7.83
C GLU A 207 -18.14 1.61 -7.05
N HIS A 208 -18.19 0.72 -6.06
CA HIS A 208 -19.39 0.37 -5.27
C HIS A 208 -20.59 -0.09 -6.11
N PRO A 209 -20.42 -1.04 -7.03
CA PRO A 209 -21.48 -1.42 -7.98
C PRO A 209 -22.58 -2.29 -7.36
N GLY A 210 -22.45 -2.65 -6.10
CA GLY A 210 -23.30 -3.60 -5.38
C GLY A 210 -22.68 -4.98 -5.27
N VAL A 211 -23.01 -5.68 -4.18
CA VAL A 211 -22.46 -7.02 -3.88
C VAL A 211 -22.70 -8.00 -5.02
N ASP A 212 -23.91 -8.03 -5.54
CA ASP A 212 -24.28 -8.98 -6.61
C ASP A 212 -23.51 -8.72 -7.91
N ALA A 213 -23.23 -7.46 -8.24
CA ALA A 213 -22.42 -7.11 -9.41
C ALA A 213 -20.98 -7.58 -9.26
N ILE A 214 -20.35 -7.35 -8.10
CA ILE A 214 -18.99 -7.83 -7.78
C ILE A 214 -18.92 -9.36 -7.92
N VAL A 215 -19.89 -10.07 -7.32
CA VAL A 215 -19.96 -11.54 -7.39
C VAL A 215 -20.17 -12.02 -8.83
N ALA A 216 -21.06 -11.37 -9.58
CA ALA A 216 -21.33 -11.72 -10.97
C ALA A 216 -20.10 -11.53 -11.86
N THR A 217 -19.32 -10.45 -11.66
CA THR A 217 -18.06 -10.21 -12.38
C THR A 217 -17.09 -11.37 -12.15
N VAL A 218 -16.85 -11.76 -10.91
CA VAL A 218 -15.94 -12.90 -10.65
C VAL A 218 -16.44 -14.17 -11.31
N LYS A 219 -17.75 -14.48 -11.21
CA LYS A 219 -18.34 -15.70 -11.79
C LYS A 219 -18.24 -15.75 -13.32
N SER A 220 -18.41 -14.62 -13.98
CA SER A 220 -18.36 -14.54 -15.44
C SER A 220 -16.94 -14.49 -16.00
N GLU A 221 -15.99 -13.91 -15.25
CA GLU A 221 -14.66 -13.58 -15.77
C GLU A 221 -13.55 -14.50 -15.25
N ILE A 222 -13.81 -15.37 -14.28
CA ILE A 222 -12.76 -16.24 -13.71
C ILE A 222 -12.08 -17.14 -14.76
N SER A 223 -12.75 -17.41 -15.88
CA SER A 223 -12.16 -18.12 -17.01
C SER A 223 -11.07 -17.32 -17.74
N ASN A 224 -11.00 -16.00 -17.57
CA ASN A 224 -9.97 -15.15 -18.17
C ASN A 224 -8.59 -15.37 -17.53
N GLY A 225 -8.56 -15.94 -16.32
CA GLY A 225 -7.34 -16.28 -15.60
C GLY A 225 -7.50 -16.19 -14.08
N PRO A 226 -6.47 -16.62 -13.33
CA PRO A 226 -6.60 -16.94 -11.93
C PRO A 226 -6.47 -15.74 -10.98
N THR A 227 -6.00 -14.57 -11.40
CA THR A 227 -5.73 -13.46 -10.47
C THR A 227 -6.89 -12.49 -10.41
N VAL A 228 -7.54 -12.44 -9.23
CA VAL A 228 -8.72 -11.62 -8.96
C VAL A 228 -8.32 -10.42 -8.11
N LEU A 229 -8.75 -9.23 -8.51
CA LEU A 229 -8.49 -7.96 -7.86
C LEU A 229 -9.67 -7.51 -7.00
N PHE A 230 -9.37 -7.20 -5.74
CA PHE A 230 -10.24 -6.53 -4.77
C PHE A 230 -9.46 -5.41 -4.05
N HIS A 231 -10.14 -4.62 -3.23
CA HIS A 231 -9.56 -3.52 -2.47
C HIS A 231 -10.02 -3.56 -1.00
N ASP A 232 -9.11 -3.17 -0.07
CA ASP A 232 -9.44 -3.04 1.36
C ASP A 232 -9.21 -1.62 1.91
N ALA A 233 -8.98 -0.64 1.02
CA ALA A 233 -8.85 0.77 1.39
C ALA A 233 -9.37 1.69 0.26
N GLY A 234 -9.17 3.00 0.41
CA GLY A 234 -9.60 3.99 -0.57
C GLY A 234 -11.10 4.31 -0.53
N GLY A 235 -11.77 4.00 0.59
CA GLY A 235 -13.18 4.32 0.83
C GLY A 235 -13.95 3.24 1.59
N GLU A 236 -15.25 3.23 1.41
CA GLU A 236 -16.16 2.24 2.01
C GLU A 236 -16.00 0.88 1.30
N ARG A 237 -15.85 -0.24 2.05
CA ARG A 237 -15.56 -1.59 1.51
C ARG A 237 -16.49 -2.69 2.04
N SER A 238 -17.65 -2.33 2.58
CA SER A 238 -18.62 -3.33 3.06
C SER A 238 -19.11 -4.24 1.92
N GLN A 239 -19.28 -3.68 0.71
CA GLN A 239 -19.66 -4.46 -0.47
C GLN A 239 -18.55 -5.44 -0.88
N THR A 240 -17.29 -5.02 -0.86
CA THR A 240 -16.12 -5.88 -1.09
C THR A 240 -16.10 -7.04 -0.10
N LEU A 241 -16.25 -6.73 1.20
CA LEU A 241 -16.25 -7.73 2.26
C LEU A 241 -17.39 -8.74 2.08
N ALA A 242 -18.61 -8.26 1.82
CA ALA A 242 -19.76 -9.11 1.60
C ALA A 242 -19.61 -9.98 0.34
N ALA A 243 -19.08 -9.42 -0.75
CA ALA A 243 -18.83 -10.15 -1.99
C ALA A 243 -17.75 -11.24 -1.81
N LEU A 244 -16.63 -10.93 -1.12
CA LEU A 244 -15.61 -11.93 -0.76
C LEU A 244 -16.22 -13.09 0.03
N GLY A 245 -17.13 -12.79 0.97
CA GLY A 245 -17.85 -13.82 1.74
C GLY A 245 -18.62 -14.82 0.88
N GLN A 246 -19.09 -14.41 -0.31
CA GLN A 246 -19.81 -15.24 -1.27
C GLN A 246 -18.89 -15.87 -2.33
N VAL A 247 -17.92 -15.12 -2.81
CA VAL A 247 -17.00 -15.55 -3.89
C VAL A 247 -16.08 -16.68 -3.42
N LEU A 248 -15.51 -16.57 -2.22
CA LEU A 248 -14.53 -17.56 -1.74
C LEU A 248 -15.12 -18.97 -1.61
N PRO A 249 -16.28 -19.20 -0.97
CA PRO A 249 -16.89 -20.53 -0.95
C PRO A 249 -17.29 -21.00 -2.34
N TRP A 250 -17.87 -20.12 -3.18
CA TRP A 250 -18.24 -20.48 -4.53
C TRP A 250 -17.04 -20.96 -5.37
N LEU A 251 -15.91 -20.26 -5.34
CA LEU A 251 -14.69 -20.69 -6.05
C LEU A 251 -14.25 -22.09 -5.59
N ARG A 252 -14.32 -22.39 -4.29
CA ARG A 252 -13.99 -23.71 -3.76
C ARG A 252 -14.97 -24.78 -4.27
N GLU A 253 -16.27 -24.50 -4.30
CA GLU A 253 -17.31 -25.38 -4.86
C GLU A 253 -17.10 -25.66 -6.35
N GLN A 254 -16.56 -24.67 -7.10
CA GLN A 254 -16.18 -24.85 -8.49
C GLN A 254 -14.84 -25.63 -8.65
N GLY A 255 -14.21 -26.08 -7.56
CA GLY A 255 -12.96 -26.87 -7.58
C GLY A 255 -11.71 -26.04 -7.80
N TYR A 256 -11.71 -24.73 -7.51
CA TYR A 256 -10.50 -23.91 -7.50
C TYR A 256 -9.71 -24.10 -6.21
N SER A 257 -8.39 -24.11 -6.33
CA SER A 257 -7.44 -24.14 -5.23
C SER A 257 -6.85 -22.74 -5.02
N PHE A 258 -6.92 -22.23 -3.79
CA PHE A 258 -6.35 -20.92 -3.48
C PHE A 258 -4.84 -21.01 -3.36
N GLY A 259 -4.15 -20.11 -4.05
CA GLY A 259 -2.70 -20.00 -4.08
C GLY A 259 -2.22 -18.58 -4.14
N PHE A 260 -0.98 -18.44 -4.57
CA PHE A 260 -0.34 -17.16 -4.76
C PHE A 260 0.08 -16.99 -6.23
N PRO A 261 0.24 -15.73 -6.69
CA PRO A 261 0.81 -15.49 -7.99
C PRO A 261 2.20 -16.12 -8.12
N VAL A 262 2.52 -16.61 -9.29
CA VAL A 262 3.89 -17.11 -9.59
C VAL A 262 4.90 -15.97 -9.48
N ARG A 263 6.14 -16.31 -9.09
CA ARG A 263 7.25 -15.36 -8.97
C ARG A 263 8.26 -15.55 -10.09
#